data_2206e4e8d5497f46d845a26ce7003b72
#
_entry.id   2206e4e8d5497f46d845a26ce7003b72
#
_cell.length_a   1.000
_cell.length_b   1.000
_cell.length_c   1.000
_cell.angle_alpha   90.00
_cell.angle_beta   90.00
_cell.angle_gamma   90.00
#
_symmetry.space_group_name_H-M   'P 1'
#
loop_
_entity.id
_entity.type
_entity.pdbx_description
1 polymer ?
#
loop_
_entity_poly.entity_id
_entity_poly.type
_entity_poly.pdbx_seq_one_letter_code
_entity_poly.pdbx_strand_id
1 'polypeptide(L)'
;MSSTQFTFWYKAAAAVVVSVILAAGYSGFRWLEQVTLQEVVISGAENVTKAEVLRIIQVEEGDVMYDISQILLEDRLVRHPWVQSASVSRLPSGQLKVELVERIPVAILMGADGRGKYFADRFGHRMPKTPRASYDIPLISGNMERYHPMRRIEKKATLALLAALPDLPRETDALISEFVWIKSGWELRLAGSGSHASIPVWLGEDDFASKFKNLQAFWENEVLPHQNKRFELIDLRFDSQVVVKEHLR
;
A
#
# COMPACT_ATOMS: atom_id res chain seq x y z
N MET A 1 -60.40 43.37 -13.31
CA MET A 1 -59.87 42.04 -13.67
C MET A 1 -60.23 41.09 -12.53
N SER A 2 -60.98 40.03 -12.83
CA SER A 2 -61.44 39.10 -11.81
C SER A 2 -60.27 38.26 -11.27
N SER A 3 -60.26 37.93 -9.99
CA SER A 3 -59.23 37.09 -9.30
C SER A 3 -58.96 35.76 -10.04
N THR A 4 -59.94 35.27 -10.76
CA THR A 4 -59.87 34.02 -11.56
C THR A 4 -58.98 34.14 -12.80
N GLN A 5 -58.90 35.32 -13.44
CA GLN A 5 -57.99 35.57 -14.54
C GLN A 5 -56.53 35.62 -14.12
N PHE A 6 -56.26 36.22 -12.95
CA PHE A 6 -54.90 36.30 -12.39
C PHE A 6 -54.34 34.92 -12.02
N THR A 7 -55.16 34.08 -11.41
CA THR A 7 -54.78 32.68 -11.07
C THR A 7 -54.56 31.81 -12.30
N PHE A 8 -55.28 32.03 -13.37
CA PHE A 8 -55.07 31.30 -14.62
C PHE A 8 -53.72 31.64 -15.28
N TRP A 9 -53.40 32.95 -15.36
CA TRP A 9 -52.11 33.41 -15.91
C TRP A 9 -50.93 32.97 -15.10
N TYR A 10 -51.03 32.94 -13.79
CA TYR A 10 -49.98 32.41 -12.89
C TYR A 10 -49.76 30.93 -13.09
N LYS A 11 -50.81 30.12 -13.21
CA LYS A 11 -50.69 28.69 -13.47
C LYS A 11 -50.12 28.42 -14.87
N ALA A 12 -50.50 29.19 -15.86
CA ALA A 12 -49.95 29.08 -17.21
C ALA A 12 -48.46 29.44 -17.24
N ALA A 13 -48.06 30.52 -16.58
CA ALA A 13 -46.64 30.90 -16.45
C ALA A 13 -45.83 29.85 -15.71
N ALA A 14 -46.34 29.28 -14.60
CA ALA A 14 -45.70 28.21 -13.86
C ALA A 14 -45.53 26.95 -14.74
N ALA A 15 -46.56 26.59 -15.55
CA ALA A 15 -46.46 25.44 -16.46
C ALA A 15 -45.37 25.65 -17.51
N VAL A 16 -45.26 26.85 -18.07
CA VAL A 16 -44.20 27.20 -19.05
C VAL A 16 -42.82 27.08 -18.42
N VAL A 17 -42.63 27.63 -17.20
CA VAL A 17 -41.35 27.54 -16.48
C VAL A 17 -40.96 26.08 -16.24
N VAL A 18 -41.89 25.26 -15.76
CA VAL A 18 -41.65 23.82 -15.53
C VAL A 18 -41.28 23.13 -16.86
N SER A 19 -41.99 23.42 -17.94
CA SER A 19 -41.69 22.85 -19.26
C SER A 19 -40.29 23.22 -19.76
N VAL A 20 -39.88 24.48 -19.56
CA VAL A 20 -38.53 24.95 -19.93
C VAL A 20 -37.46 24.23 -19.09
N ILE A 21 -37.69 24.06 -17.79
CA ILE A 21 -36.75 23.34 -16.92
C ILE A 21 -36.62 21.86 -17.35
N LEU A 22 -37.76 21.21 -17.66
CA LEU A 22 -37.76 19.83 -18.16
C LEU A 22 -37.07 19.70 -19.52
N ALA A 23 -37.31 20.60 -20.42
CA ALA A 23 -36.67 20.63 -21.74
C ALA A 23 -35.14 20.87 -21.61
N ALA A 24 -34.72 21.80 -20.76
CA ALA A 24 -33.30 22.06 -20.47
C ALA A 24 -32.64 20.85 -19.84
N GLY A 25 -33.29 20.22 -18.87
CA GLY A 25 -32.81 19.00 -18.23
C GLY A 25 -32.66 17.84 -19.23
N TYR A 26 -33.65 17.64 -20.07
CA TYR A 26 -33.61 16.62 -21.14
C TYR A 26 -32.48 16.90 -22.15
N SER A 27 -32.35 18.14 -22.59
CA SER A 27 -31.27 18.52 -23.52
C SER A 27 -29.89 18.35 -22.92
N GLY A 28 -29.72 18.71 -21.63
CA GLY A 28 -28.47 18.50 -20.89
C GLY A 28 -28.14 17.00 -20.76
N PHE A 29 -29.14 16.18 -20.44
CA PHE A 29 -28.96 14.74 -20.37
C PHE A 29 -28.55 14.14 -21.74
N ARG A 30 -29.22 14.51 -22.82
CA ARG A 30 -28.87 14.08 -24.19
C ARG A 30 -27.46 14.51 -24.60
N TRP A 31 -27.02 15.68 -24.15
CA TRP A 31 -25.69 16.16 -24.43
C TRP A 31 -24.63 15.30 -23.68
N LEU A 32 -24.89 14.95 -22.43
CA LEU A 32 -23.99 14.08 -21.64
C LEU A 32 -23.83 12.69 -22.28
N GLU A 33 -24.89 12.13 -22.87
CA GLU A 33 -24.83 10.85 -23.60
C GLU A 33 -23.95 10.88 -24.86
N GLN A 34 -23.66 12.07 -25.41
CA GLN A 34 -22.86 12.25 -26.62
C GLN A 34 -21.40 12.59 -26.33
N VAL A 35 -21.03 12.82 -25.06
CA VAL A 35 -19.66 13.14 -24.72
C VAL A 35 -18.78 11.89 -24.91
N THR A 36 -17.75 12.04 -25.73
CA THR A 36 -16.77 10.99 -26.00
C THR A 36 -15.47 11.20 -25.23
N LEU A 37 -14.76 10.11 -24.96
CA LEU A 37 -13.43 10.15 -24.33
C LEU A 37 -12.43 10.83 -25.25
N GLN A 38 -11.81 11.89 -24.77
CA GLN A 38 -10.76 12.65 -25.47
C GLN A 38 -9.40 12.44 -24.85
N GLU A 39 -9.33 12.29 -23.53
CA GLU A 39 -8.07 12.19 -22.81
C GLU A 39 -8.21 11.36 -21.52
N VAL A 40 -7.17 10.59 -21.18
CA VAL A 40 -7.04 9.92 -19.88
C VAL A 40 -5.95 10.61 -19.07
N VAL A 41 -6.35 11.23 -17.96
CA VAL A 41 -5.44 11.89 -17.01
C VAL A 41 -5.17 10.93 -15.84
N ILE A 42 -3.91 10.54 -15.64
CA ILE A 42 -3.49 9.59 -14.61
C ILE A 42 -2.64 10.32 -13.58
N SER A 43 -2.96 10.13 -12.29
CA SER A 43 -2.22 10.66 -11.16
C SER A 43 -1.95 9.59 -10.10
N GLY A 44 -0.90 9.77 -9.26
CA GLY A 44 -0.53 8.85 -8.20
C GLY A 44 0.14 7.55 -8.68
N ALA A 45 0.58 7.49 -9.95
CA ALA A 45 1.28 6.35 -10.54
C ALA A 45 2.79 6.64 -10.58
N GLU A 46 3.55 6.04 -9.66
CA GLU A 46 5.02 6.16 -9.57
C GLU A 46 5.70 4.88 -10.09
N ASN A 47 5.27 3.73 -9.60
CA ASN A 47 5.79 2.41 -9.97
C ASN A 47 5.01 1.78 -11.12
N VAL A 48 3.71 2.08 -11.22
CA VAL A 48 2.85 1.66 -12.34
C VAL A 48 2.99 2.66 -13.48
N THR A 49 3.28 2.18 -14.68
CA THR A 49 3.42 3.07 -15.84
C THR A 49 2.08 3.49 -16.44
N LYS A 50 2.04 4.67 -17.07
CA LYS A 50 0.85 5.12 -17.81
C LYS A 50 0.38 4.07 -18.83
N ALA A 51 1.32 3.43 -19.53
CA ALA A 51 1.00 2.39 -20.51
C ALA A 51 0.35 1.14 -19.86
N GLU A 52 0.79 0.74 -18.66
CA GLU A 52 0.16 -0.33 -17.90
C GLU A 52 -1.26 0.03 -17.47
N VAL A 53 -1.46 1.24 -16.96
CA VAL A 53 -2.80 1.73 -16.59
C VAL A 53 -3.73 1.69 -17.80
N LEU A 54 -3.32 2.26 -18.94
CA LEU A 54 -4.13 2.27 -20.16
C LEU A 54 -4.46 0.85 -20.65
N ARG A 55 -3.51 -0.07 -20.59
CA ARG A 55 -3.73 -1.48 -20.93
C ARG A 55 -4.72 -2.18 -20.00
N ILE A 56 -4.77 -1.80 -18.71
CA ILE A 56 -5.68 -2.39 -17.72
C ILE A 56 -7.10 -1.87 -17.92
N ILE A 57 -7.26 -0.57 -18.12
CA ILE A 57 -8.59 0.04 -18.26
C ILE A 57 -9.24 -0.29 -19.59
N GLN A 58 -8.46 -0.50 -20.67
CA GLN A 58 -8.95 -0.88 -21.99
C GLN A 58 -10.04 0.09 -22.52
N VAL A 59 -9.76 1.38 -22.46
CA VAL A 59 -10.61 2.42 -23.07
C VAL A 59 -9.85 3.07 -24.21
N GLU A 60 -10.57 3.50 -25.25
CA GLU A 60 -10.01 4.13 -26.44
C GLU A 60 -10.56 5.55 -26.61
N GLU A 61 -9.80 6.40 -27.27
CA GLU A 61 -10.27 7.74 -27.64
C GLU A 61 -11.48 7.60 -28.58
N GLY A 62 -12.55 8.34 -28.26
CA GLY A 62 -13.83 8.26 -28.99
C GLY A 62 -14.87 7.36 -28.30
N ASP A 63 -14.51 6.56 -27.30
CA ASP A 63 -15.51 5.81 -26.52
C ASP A 63 -16.54 6.75 -25.89
N VAL A 64 -17.79 6.33 -25.86
CA VAL A 64 -18.87 7.12 -25.23
C VAL A 64 -18.66 7.12 -23.71
N MET A 65 -18.46 8.29 -23.12
CA MET A 65 -18.16 8.45 -21.69
C MET A 65 -19.24 7.84 -20.79
N TYR A 66 -20.50 7.87 -21.21
CA TYR A 66 -21.61 7.32 -20.46
C TYR A 66 -21.50 5.79 -20.30
N ASP A 67 -21.00 5.11 -21.32
CA ASP A 67 -20.87 3.65 -21.35
C ASP A 67 -19.65 3.14 -20.57
N ILE A 68 -18.71 4.02 -20.24
CA ILE A 68 -17.53 3.66 -19.44
C ILE A 68 -17.93 3.44 -18.00
N SER A 69 -17.88 2.21 -17.52
CA SER A 69 -18.17 1.86 -16.12
C SER A 69 -16.98 2.18 -15.21
N GLN A 70 -17.09 3.23 -14.41
CA GLN A 70 -16.06 3.64 -13.43
C GLN A 70 -15.73 2.50 -12.46
N ILE A 71 -16.75 1.84 -11.90
CA ILE A 71 -16.60 0.73 -10.94
C ILE A 71 -15.83 -0.44 -11.56
N LEU A 72 -16.10 -0.76 -12.82
CA LEU A 72 -15.37 -1.83 -13.52
C LEU A 72 -13.89 -1.47 -13.72
N LEU A 73 -13.60 -0.21 -14.05
CA LEU A 73 -12.22 0.24 -14.22
C LEU A 73 -11.46 0.25 -12.90
N GLU A 74 -12.08 0.73 -11.83
CA GLU A 74 -11.51 0.70 -10.48
C GLU A 74 -11.21 -0.74 -10.03
N ASP A 75 -12.15 -1.67 -10.23
CA ASP A 75 -11.94 -3.10 -9.91
C ASP A 75 -10.78 -3.70 -10.73
N ARG A 76 -10.66 -3.37 -12.01
CA ARG A 76 -9.53 -3.83 -12.83
C ARG A 76 -8.20 -3.28 -12.34
N LEU A 77 -8.15 -1.99 -11.98
CA LEU A 77 -6.94 -1.32 -11.50
C LEU A 77 -6.46 -1.88 -10.15
N VAL A 78 -7.38 -2.12 -9.21
CA VAL A 78 -7.05 -2.67 -7.86
C VAL A 78 -6.51 -4.11 -7.95
N ARG A 79 -6.76 -4.84 -9.03
CA ARG A 79 -6.14 -6.16 -9.27
C ARG A 79 -4.64 -6.08 -9.59
N HIS A 80 -4.14 -4.90 -9.93
CA HIS A 80 -2.70 -4.74 -10.14
C HIS A 80 -1.96 -4.80 -8.80
N PRO A 81 -0.88 -5.61 -8.66
CA PRO A 81 -0.21 -5.83 -7.37
C PRO A 81 0.27 -4.56 -6.66
N TRP A 82 0.67 -3.54 -7.41
CA TRP A 82 1.12 -2.26 -6.87
C TRP A 82 0.01 -1.30 -6.46
N VAL A 83 -1.23 -1.54 -6.88
CA VAL A 83 -2.34 -0.62 -6.61
C VAL A 83 -3.03 -0.99 -5.30
N GLN A 84 -3.07 -0.06 -4.36
CA GLN A 84 -3.81 -0.20 -3.10
C GLN A 84 -5.27 0.18 -3.30
N SER A 85 -5.51 1.31 -3.95
CA SER A 85 -6.85 1.78 -4.32
C SER A 85 -6.79 2.59 -5.61
N ALA A 86 -7.92 2.66 -6.31
CA ALA A 86 -8.08 3.43 -7.51
C ALA A 86 -9.42 4.18 -7.45
N SER A 87 -9.45 5.38 -8.00
CA SER A 87 -10.68 6.14 -8.22
C SER A 87 -10.72 6.61 -9.66
N VAL A 88 -11.86 6.43 -10.31
CA VAL A 88 -12.07 6.82 -11.70
C VAL A 88 -13.22 7.79 -11.78
N SER A 89 -12.99 8.96 -12.38
CA SER A 89 -14.00 10.02 -12.54
C SER A 89 -14.13 10.43 -14.00
N ARG A 90 -15.38 10.55 -14.45
CA ARG A 90 -15.72 11.05 -15.78
C ARG A 90 -16.01 12.54 -15.70
N LEU A 91 -15.31 13.33 -16.48
CA LEU A 91 -15.53 14.77 -16.56
C LEU A 91 -16.36 15.13 -17.79
N PRO A 92 -17.26 16.12 -17.70
CA PRO A 92 -18.08 16.56 -18.84
C PRO A 92 -17.25 17.06 -20.03
N SER A 93 -15.98 17.39 -19.81
CA SER A 93 -15.02 17.79 -20.85
C SER A 93 -14.56 16.65 -21.75
N GLY A 94 -14.99 15.40 -21.53
CA GLY A 94 -14.45 14.24 -22.22
C GLY A 94 -13.16 13.68 -21.62
N GLN A 95 -12.76 14.15 -20.45
CA GLN A 95 -11.59 13.61 -19.73
C GLN A 95 -12.00 12.50 -18.77
N LEU A 96 -11.26 11.39 -18.79
CA LEU A 96 -11.32 10.33 -17.79
C LEU A 96 -10.16 10.52 -16.80
N LYS A 97 -10.47 10.89 -15.56
CA LYS A 97 -9.48 11.06 -14.51
C LYS A 97 -9.31 9.76 -13.73
N VAL A 98 -8.10 9.24 -13.69
CA VAL A 98 -7.70 8.05 -12.95
C VAL A 98 -6.73 8.45 -11.85
N GLU A 99 -7.11 8.26 -10.61
CA GLU A 99 -6.30 8.54 -9.41
C GLU A 99 -5.94 7.22 -8.75
N LEU A 100 -4.64 6.95 -8.65
CA LEU A 100 -4.11 5.73 -8.03
C LEU A 100 -3.47 6.05 -6.68
N VAL A 101 -3.67 5.16 -5.74
CA VAL A 101 -2.86 5.08 -4.52
C VAL A 101 -2.07 3.79 -4.61
N GLU A 102 -0.74 3.91 -4.69
CA GLU A 102 0.14 2.76 -4.73
C GLU A 102 0.43 2.22 -3.33
N ARG A 103 0.74 0.92 -3.25
CA ARG A 103 1.17 0.27 -2.01
C ARG A 103 2.57 0.71 -1.64
N ILE A 104 2.78 0.92 -0.35
CA ILE A 104 4.08 1.29 0.22
C ILE A 104 4.79 0.01 0.67
N PRO A 105 5.94 -0.35 0.07
CA PRO A 105 6.73 -1.48 0.50
C PRO A 105 7.34 -1.25 1.89
N VAL A 106 7.33 -2.30 2.72
CA VAL A 106 7.95 -2.30 4.05
C VAL A 106 9.04 -3.37 4.20
N ALA A 107 9.10 -4.34 3.27
CA ALA A 107 10.12 -5.37 3.26
C ALA A 107 10.37 -5.93 1.86
N ILE A 108 11.54 -6.51 1.65
CA ILE A 108 11.89 -7.31 0.48
C ILE A 108 11.81 -8.78 0.85
N LEU A 109 10.96 -9.53 0.16
CA LEU A 109 10.81 -10.97 0.35
C LEU A 109 11.82 -11.73 -0.49
N MET A 110 12.60 -12.57 0.17
CA MET A 110 13.63 -13.40 -0.44
C MET A 110 13.05 -14.71 -0.96
N GLY A 111 13.43 -15.10 -2.17
CA GLY A 111 13.12 -16.42 -2.70
C GLY A 111 14.04 -17.50 -2.12
N ALA A 112 13.69 -18.78 -2.35
CA ALA A 112 14.54 -19.91 -1.97
C ALA A 112 15.91 -19.92 -2.68
N ASP A 113 16.04 -19.14 -3.76
CA ASP A 113 17.30 -18.94 -4.50
C ASP A 113 18.18 -17.80 -3.91
N GLY A 114 17.82 -17.26 -2.75
CA GLY A 114 18.55 -16.18 -2.09
C GLY A 114 18.46 -14.82 -2.79
N ARG A 115 17.53 -14.66 -3.74
CA ARG A 115 17.30 -13.38 -4.43
C ARG A 115 16.01 -12.72 -3.95
N GLY A 116 16.04 -11.39 -3.80
CA GLY A 116 14.84 -10.61 -3.53
C GLY A 116 13.89 -10.67 -4.73
N LYS A 117 12.70 -11.27 -4.55
CA LYS A 117 11.73 -11.50 -5.62
C LYS A 117 10.57 -10.52 -5.60
N TYR A 118 10.12 -10.16 -4.41
CA TYR A 118 8.93 -9.34 -4.23
C TYR A 118 9.16 -8.30 -3.15
N PHE A 119 8.45 -7.20 -3.24
CA PHE A 119 8.20 -6.34 -2.10
C PHE A 119 6.96 -6.82 -1.35
N ALA A 120 6.85 -6.49 -0.06
CA ALA A 120 5.62 -6.68 0.72
C ALA A 120 5.19 -5.36 1.35
N ASP A 121 3.89 -5.09 1.39
CA ASP A 121 3.31 -4.02 2.20
C ASP A 121 3.00 -4.50 3.63
N ARG A 122 2.64 -3.57 4.52
CA ARG A 122 2.27 -3.88 5.91
C ARG A 122 1.06 -4.81 6.06
N PHE A 123 0.26 -4.99 5.02
CA PHE A 123 -0.92 -5.84 4.99
C PHE A 123 -0.65 -7.22 4.37
N GLY A 124 0.59 -7.49 3.97
CA GLY A 124 1.03 -8.75 3.40
C GLY A 124 0.76 -8.91 1.90
N HIS A 125 0.40 -7.85 1.18
CA HIS A 125 0.31 -7.90 -0.27
C HIS A 125 1.70 -7.90 -0.87
N ARG A 126 1.89 -8.72 -1.90
CA ARG A 126 3.19 -8.91 -2.55
C ARG A 126 3.22 -8.20 -3.90
N MET A 127 4.19 -7.33 -4.06
CA MET A 127 4.41 -6.55 -5.28
C MET A 127 5.66 -7.07 -6.02
N PRO A 128 5.60 -7.34 -7.32
CA PRO A 128 6.79 -7.67 -8.10
C PRO A 128 7.83 -6.55 -8.02
N LYS A 129 9.11 -6.92 -7.96
CA LYS A 129 10.19 -5.92 -8.08
C LYS A 129 10.19 -5.32 -9.47
N THR A 130 10.25 -4.01 -9.53
CA THR A 130 10.42 -3.26 -10.77
C THR A 130 11.78 -2.57 -10.78
N PRO A 131 12.41 -2.32 -11.95
CA PRO A 131 13.68 -1.62 -12.02
C PRO A 131 13.64 -0.19 -11.48
N ARG A 132 12.45 0.39 -11.37
CA ARG A 132 12.24 1.77 -10.90
C ARG A 132 12.18 1.86 -9.38
N ALA A 133 11.77 0.76 -8.71
CA ALA A 133 11.57 0.72 -7.27
C ALA A 133 12.87 0.30 -6.57
N SER A 134 13.47 1.24 -5.85
CA SER A 134 14.59 0.98 -4.94
C SER A 134 14.24 1.54 -3.57
N TYR A 135 14.18 0.67 -2.57
CA TYR A 135 13.82 1.01 -1.20
C TYR A 135 14.87 0.46 -0.25
N ASP A 136 15.24 1.28 0.72
CA ASP A 136 16.09 0.86 1.84
C ASP A 136 15.18 0.28 2.94
N ILE A 137 14.86 -0.99 2.81
CA ILE A 137 13.94 -1.73 3.67
C ILE A 137 14.48 -3.13 3.92
N PRO A 138 14.14 -3.75 5.06
CA PRO A 138 14.73 -5.02 5.48
C PRO A 138 14.37 -6.19 4.55
N LEU A 139 15.27 -7.19 4.54
CA LEU A 139 15.05 -8.45 3.86
C LEU A 139 14.29 -9.42 4.77
N ILE A 140 13.37 -10.20 4.22
CA ILE A 140 12.62 -11.24 4.95
C ILE A 140 12.76 -12.57 4.23
N SER A 141 13.21 -13.62 4.96
CA SER A 141 13.43 -14.97 4.47
C SER A 141 12.62 -16.00 5.24
N GLY A 142 11.95 -16.90 4.53
CA GLY A 142 11.18 -18.01 5.13
C GLY A 142 9.77 -17.63 5.58
N ASN A 143 9.05 -18.61 6.14
CA ASN A 143 7.69 -18.51 6.69
C ASN A 143 6.65 -17.81 5.81
N MET A 144 6.69 -18.07 4.51
CA MET A 144 5.75 -17.49 3.55
C MET A 144 5.13 -18.57 2.68
N GLU A 145 3.90 -18.34 2.27
CA GLU A 145 3.21 -19.17 1.28
C GLU A 145 3.81 -18.94 -0.12
N ARG A 146 3.58 -19.92 -1.01
CA ARG A 146 3.90 -19.75 -2.43
C ARG A 146 3.23 -18.48 -2.97
N TYR A 147 3.92 -17.75 -3.83
CA TYR A 147 3.41 -16.52 -4.43
C TYR A 147 2.12 -16.75 -5.23
N HIS A 148 1.16 -15.87 -5.01
CA HIS A 148 -0.05 -15.74 -5.82
C HIS A 148 -0.36 -14.25 -5.99
N PRO A 149 -0.65 -13.75 -7.21
CA PRO A 149 -0.84 -12.31 -7.48
C PRO A 149 -1.96 -11.67 -6.67
N MET A 150 -3.05 -12.42 -6.43
CA MET A 150 -4.27 -11.92 -5.78
C MET A 150 -4.39 -12.29 -4.30
N ARG A 151 -3.43 -13.07 -3.76
CA ARG A 151 -3.49 -13.49 -2.35
C ARG A 151 -2.38 -12.82 -1.57
N ARG A 152 -2.76 -12.23 -0.45
CA ARG A 152 -1.81 -11.73 0.54
C ARG A 152 -1.18 -12.88 1.32
N ILE A 153 -0.14 -12.58 2.07
CA ILE A 153 0.43 -13.48 3.07
C ILE A 153 -0.62 -13.70 4.17
N GLU A 154 -0.82 -14.95 4.57
CA GLU A 154 -1.82 -15.34 5.59
C GLU A 154 -1.16 -15.80 6.89
N LYS A 155 0.14 -16.11 6.87
CA LYS A 155 0.88 -16.55 8.06
C LYS A 155 0.93 -15.45 9.12
N LYS A 156 0.31 -15.73 10.28
CA LYS A 156 0.08 -14.74 11.34
C LYS A 156 1.37 -14.05 11.80
N ALA A 157 2.43 -14.85 12.07
CA ALA A 157 3.71 -14.29 12.53
C ALA A 157 4.36 -13.38 11.47
N THR A 158 4.22 -13.70 10.17
CA THR A 158 4.73 -12.85 9.09
C THR A 158 3.92 -11.57 8.95
N LEU A 159 2.59 -11.66 9.03
CA LEU A 159 1.71 -10.47 8.99
C LEU A 159 1.97 -9.54 10.18
N ALA A 160 2.12 -10.11 11.38
CA ALA A 160 2.42 -9.32 12.58
C ALA A 160 3.77 -8.59 12.44
N LEU A 161 4.79 -9.26 11.90
CA LEU A 161 6.08 -8.63 11.63
C LEU A 161 5.93 -7.49 10.61
N LEU A 162 5.33 -7.74 9.44
CA LEU A 162 5.14 -6.72 8.39
C LEU A 162 4.33 -5.51 8.88
N ALA A 163 3.33 -5.75 9.74
CA ALA A 163 2.53 -4.68 10.31
C ALA A 163 3.34 -3.77 11.27
N ALA A 164 4.35 -4.33 11.96
CA ALA A 164 5.17 -3.61 12.93
C ALA A 164 6.33 -2.82 12.28
N LEU A 165 6.80 -3.21 11.09
CA LEU A 165 7.95 -2.58 10.44
C LEU A 165 7.82 -1.07 10.22
N PRO A 166 6.67 -0.51 9.78
CA PRO A 166 6.54 0.94 9.58
C PRO A 166 6.65 1.78 10.85
N ASP A 167 6.43 1.15 12.00
CA ASP A 167 6.42 1.80 13.31
C ASP A 167 7.76 1.61 14.04
N LEU A 168 8.80 1.13 13.34
CA LEU A 168 10.16 0.99 13.87
C LEU A 168 10.75 2.36 14.25
N PRO A 169 11.41 2.47 15.41
CA PRO A 169 12.23 3.63 15.70
C PRO A 169 13.35 3.76 14.65
N ARG A 170 13.66 4.98 14.22
CA ARG A 170 14.66 5.25 13.16
C ARG A 170 16.04 4.67 13.50
N GLU A 171 16.43 4.75 14.75
CA GLU A 171 17.70 4.24 15.25
C GLU A 171 17.76 2.71 15.17
N THR A 172 16.64 2.04 15.41
CA THR A 172 16.51 0.59 15.29
C THR A 172 16.44 0.17 13.82
N ASP A 173 15.70 0.90 12.99
CA ASP A 173 15.56 0.63 11.56
C ASP A 173 16.92 0.63 10.85
N ALA A 174 17.78 1.60 11.17
CA ALA A 174 19.14 1.69 10.62
C ALA A 174 20.05 0.50 11.00
N LEU A 175 19.71 -0.24 12.05
CA LEU A 175 20.45 -1.42 12.50
C LEU A 175 19.96 -2.70 11.85
N ILE A 176 18.75 -2.72 11.28
CA ILE A 176 18.11 -3.92 10.78
C ILE A 176 18.58 -4.23 9.36
N SER A 177 19.04 -5.46 9.14
CA SER A 177 19.42 -5.95 7.82
C SER A 177 18.45 -7.00 7.29
N GLU A 178 18.18 -8.03 8.08
CA GLU A 178 17.42 -9.20 7.62
C GLU A 178 16.63 -9.84 8.76
N PHE A 179 15.41 -10.31 8.43
CA PHE A 179 14.64 -11.22 9.27
C PHE A 179 14.63 -12.62 8.65
N VAL A 180 15.03 -13.62 9.43
CA VAL A 180 15.10 -15.02 8.99
C VAL A 180 14.18 -15.86 9.87
N TRP A 181 13.34 -16.68 9.25
CA TRP A 181 12.51 -17.63 9.97
C TRP A 181 13.33 -18.83 10.43
N ILE A 182 13.39 -19.04 11.74
CA ILE A 182 14.01 -20.20 12.38
C ILE A 182 12.96 -21.05 13.11
N LYS A 183 13.36 -22.17 13.74
CA LYS A 183 12.43 -23.05 14.46
C LYS A 183 11.68 -22.36 15.62
N SER A 184 12.27 -21.31 16.20
CA SER A 184 11.73 -20.58 17.34
C SER A 184 11.04 -19.26 16.98
N GLY A 185 10.71 -19.03 15.72
CA GLY A 185 10.10 -17.81 15.23
C GLY A 185 11.06 -16.96 14.39
N TRP A 186 10.86 -15.65 14.38
CA TRP A 186 11.71 -14.72 13.65
C TRP A 186 13.03 -14.45 14.40
N GLU A 187 14.12 -14.55 13.69
CA GLU A 187 15.44 -14.06 14.05
C GLU A 187 15.73 -12.79 13.25
N LEU A 188 16.07 -11.72 13.94
CA LEU A 188 16.55 -10.49 13.33
C LEU A 188 18.09 -10.54 13.27
N ARG A 189 18.65 -10.20 12.13
CA ARG A 189 20.08 -9.96 11.92
C ARG A 189 20.33 -8.48 11.80
N LEU A 190 21.19 -7.98 12.67
CA LEU A 190 21.56 -6.58 12.66
C LEU A 190 22.65 -6.33 11.60
N ALA A 191 22.61 -5.16 10.97
CA ALA A 191 23.70 -4.69 10.12
C ALA A 191 24.94 -4.47 11.00
N GLY A 192 25.95 -5.31 10.82
CA GLY A 192 27.14 -5.25 11.66
C GLY A 192 27.99 -4.01 11.34
N SER A 193 28.37 -3.25 12.36
CA SER A 193 29.45 -2.27 12.29
C SER A 193 30.50 -2.59 13.34
N GLY A 194 31.75 -2.76 12.91
CA GLY A 194 32.90 -2.98 13.79
C GLY A 194 32.86 -4.27 14.59
N SER A 195 33.09 -4.19 15.89
CA SER A 195 33.18 -5.35 16.82
C SER A 195 31.82 -6.02 17.12
N HIS A 196 30.70 -5.41 16.70
CA HIS A 196 29.33 -5.91 16.92
C HIS A 196 28.71 -6.47 15.63
N ALA A 197 29.52 -7.09 14.79
CA ALA A 197 29.06 -7.67 13.54
C ALA A 197 27.96 -8.72 13.78
N SER A 198 26.77 -8.43 13.23
CA SER A 198 25.67 -9.39 13.04
C SER A 198 25.27 -10.21 14.28
N ILE A 199 24.95 -9.52 15.40
CA ILE A 199 24.39 -10.21 16.57
C ILE A 199 22.99 -10.72 16.20
N PRO A 200 22.70 -12.03 16.32
CA PRO A 200 21.35 -12.56 16.13
C PRO A 200 20.45 -12.13 17.28
N VAL A 201 19.24 -11.69 16.94
CA VAL A 201 18.20 -11.30 17.90
C VAL A 201 16.98 -12.19 17.70
N TRP A 202 16.64 -13.01 18.68
CA TRP A 202 15.46 -13.86 18.63
C TRP A 202 14.21 -13.09 19.04
N LEU A 203 13.28 -12.97 18.12
CA LEU A 203 12.04 -12.20 18.32
C LEU A 203 10.83 -13.09 18.63
N GLY A 204 10.83 -14.37 18.19
CA GLY A 204 9.64 -15.22 18.26
C GLY A 204 8.61 -14.90 17.19
N GLU A 205 7.32 -14.97 17.52
CA GLU A 205 6.24 -14.94 16.53
C GLU A 205 5.27 -13.76 16.63
N ASP A 206 5.35 -12.96 17.71
CA ASP A 206 4.37 -11.93 18.06
C ASP A 206 5.01 -10.74 18.81
N ASP A 207 4.16 -9.77 19.17
CA ASP A 207 4.47 -8.56 19.94
C ASP A 207 5.74 -7.82 19.50
N PHE A 208 5.94 -7.72 18.20
CA PHE A 208 7.15 -7.11 17.63
C PHE A 208 7.32 -5.64 18.03
N ALA A 209 6.22 -4.90 18.21
CA ALA A 209 6.29 -3.49 18.59
C ALA A 209 6.95 -3.27 19.96
N SER A 210 6.60 -4.09 20.97
CA SER A 210 7.24 -4.04 22.29
C SER A 210 8.69 -4.53 22.22
N LYS A 211 8.93 -5.61 21.45
CA LYS A 211 10.28 -6.19 21.30
C LYS A 211 11.25 -5.23 20.60
N PHE A 212 10.81 -4.48 19.63
CA PHE A 212 11.65 -3.44 18.99
C PHE A 212 11.98 -2.29 19.96
N LYS A 213 11.05 -1.86 20.80
CA LYS A 213 11.31 -0.86 21.84
C LYS A 213 12.32 -1.39 22.87
N ASN A 214 12.19 -2.66 23.30
CA ASN A 214 13.11 -3.29 24.21
C ASN A 214 14.51 -3.44 23.58
N LEU A 215 14.57 -3.78 22.28
CA LEU A 215 15.83 -3.84 21.55
C LEU A 215 16.52 -2.47 21.51
N GLN A 216 15.78 -1.41 21.20
CA GLN A 216 16.31 -0.06 21.18
C GLN A 216 16.87 0.33 22.55
N ALA A 217 16.07 0.16 23.61
CA ALA A 217 16.50 0.49 24.98
C ALA A 217 17.74 -0.31 25.39
N PHE A 218 17.81 -1.60 25.06
CA PHE A 218 18.98 -2.44 25.31
C PHE A 218 20.21 -1.97 24.51
N TRP A 219 20.00 -1.63 23.23
CA TRP A 219 21.08 -1.15 22.38
C TRP A 219 21.70 0.14 22.90
N GLU A 220 20.87 1.11 23.27
CA GLU A 220 21.32 2.41 23.78
C GLU A 220 21.98 2.32 25.15
N ASN A 221 21.49 1.47 26.05
CA ASN A 221 21.96 1.42 27.43
C ASN A 221 23.08 0.38 27.68
N GLU A 222 23.14 -0.69 26.89
CA GLU A 222 24.07 -1.78 27.12
C GLU A 222 25.07 -1.98 25.98
N VAL A 223 24.65 -1.85 24.70
CA VAL A 223 25.55 -2.14 23.58
C VAL A 223 26.45 -0.95 23.26
N LEU A 224 25.86 0.23 23.07
CA LEU A 224 26.62 1.43 22.69
C LEU A 224 27.64 1.86 23.75
N PRO A 225 27.31 1.87 25.08
CA PRO A 225 28.28 2.28 26.09
C PRO A 225 29.37 1.25 26.35
N HIS A 226 29.10 -0.03 26.09
CA HIS A 226 30.00 -1.13 26.44
C HIS A 226 30.63 -1.79 25.21
N GLN A 227 31.37 -1.05 24.41
CA GLN A 227 32.01 -1.53 23.16
C GLN A 227 32.96 -2.71 23.34
N ASN A 228 33.40 -3.00 24.57
CA ASN A 228 34.29 -4.14 24.91
C ASN A 228 33.48 -5.44 25.11
N LYS A 229 32.19 -5.39 25.38
CA LYS A 229 31.32 -6.57 25.50
C LYS A 229 31.05 -7.15 24.14
N ARG A 230 31.10 -8.46 24.01
CA ARG A 230 30.71 -9.18 22.82
C ARG A 230 29.46 -10.00 23.12
N PHE A 231 28.36 -9.65 22.48
CA PHE A 231 27.13 -10.41 22.61
C PHE A 231 27.06 -11.46 21.50
N GLU A 232 26.81 -12.72 21.88
CA GLU A 232 26.61 -13.83 20.94
C GLU A 232 25.15 -13.93 20.50
N LEU A 233 24.22 -13.55 21.39
CA LEU A 233 22.78 -13.65 21.15
C LEU A 233 22.04 -12.66 22.05
N ILE A 234 20.99 -12.05 21.49
CA ILE A 234 19.98 -11.30 22.25
C ILE A 234 18.64 -12.04 22.07
N ASP A 235 18.00 -12.42 23.16
CA ASP A 235 16.71 -13.13 23.15
C ASP A 235 15.62 -12.25 23.73
N LEU A 236 14.66 -11.85 22.88
CA LEU A 236 13.52 -10.99 23.18
C LEU A 236 12.19 -11.76 23.23
N ARG A 237 12.21 -13.08 23.24
CA ARG A 237 10.99 -13.89 23.27
C ARG A 237 10.26 -13.88 24.60
N PHE A 238 10.91 -13.40 25.65
CA PHE A 238 10.35 -13.33 27.00
C PHE A 238 9.72 -11.97 27.25
N ASP A 239 8.54 -11.98 27.84
CA ASP A 239 7.82 -10.74 28.16
C ASP A 239 8.64 -9.90 29.16
N SER A 240 8.80 -8.61 28.86
CA SER A 240 9.46 -7.63 29.71
C SER A 240 10.92 -7.93 30.10
N GLN A 241 11.57 -8.86 29.42
CA GLN A 241 12.97 -9.24 29.71
C GLN A 241 13.80 -9.33 28.42
N VAL A 242 15.03 -8.84 28.50
CA VAL A 242 16.05 -9.04 27.48
C VAL A 242 17.08 -10.04 28.04
N VAL A 243 17.12 -11.23 27.47
CA VAL A 243 18.08 -12.24 27.85
C VAL A 243 19.26 -12.22 26.88
N VAL A 244 20.47 -12.15 27.39
CA VAL A 244 21.67 -12.06 26.53
C VAL A 244 22.64 -13.20 26.84
N LYS A 245 23.32 -13.64 25.80
CA LYS A 245 24.47 -14.50 25.89
C LYS A 245 25.71 -13.71 25.53
N GLU A 246 26.59 -13.53 26.51
CA GLU A 246 27.87 -12.85 26.31
C GLU A 246 28.95 -13.88 25.96
N HIS A 247 29.91 -13.48 25.15
CA HIS A 247 31.09 -14.26 24.86
C HIS A 247 32.09 -14.13 26.07
N LEU A 248 32.18 -15.17 26.86
CA LEU A 248 33.21 -15.23 27.92
C LEU A 248 34.60 -15.31 27.25
N ARG A 249 35.46 -14.37 27.59
CA ARG A 249 36.87 -14.37 27.15
C ARG A 249 37.64 -15.52 27.75
#